data_fd639252561fbf26ff1e34c2f51938f7
#
_entry.id   fd639252561fbf26ff1e34c2f51938f7
#
_cell.length_a   1.000
_cell.length_b   1.000
_cell.length_c   1.000
_cell.angle_alpha   90.00
_cell.angle_beta   90.00
_cell.angle_gamma   90.00
#
_symmetry.space_group_name_H-M   'P 1'
#
loop_
_entity.id
_entity.type
_entity.pdbx_description
1 polymer ?
#
loop_
_entity_poly.entity_id
_entity_poly.type
_entity_poly.pdbx_seq_one_letter_code
_entity_poly.pdbx_strand_id
1 'polypeptide(L)'
;MKISRHGILFVISAPSGAGKTTVVQALRKTGNFFSSVSCTTRAPRGDETDGTHYHFLSHADFLAKLEARDFLEHAQVHGDYYGTLREPVLSNLKNGVDILIDIDTQGAATIRNSDDPIVRQALADVFIMPPDIEELRRRLMKRGTETAQQIESRLATAAREMELWRDYRYTIVSGSVDEDLKNVRNVMSAETFLSRRLTLH
;
A
#
# COMPACT_ATOMS: atom_id res chain seq x y z
N MET A 1 16.16 16.60 -28.17
CA MET A 1 15.48 15.35 -27.77
C MET A 1 15.63 15.22 -26.26
N LYS A 2 14.54 15.30 -25.51
CA LYS A 2 14.54 15.23 -24.05
C LYS A 2 13.76 13.98 -23.64
N ILE A 3 14.34 13.17 -22.77
CA ILE A 3 13.67 11.98 -22.20
C ILE A 3 13.08 12.39 -20.85
N SER A 4 11.81 12.09 -20.66
CA SER A 4 11.13 12.19 -19.36
C SER A 4 10.41 10.90 -19.05
N ARG A 5 9.92 10.75 -17.82
CA ARG A 5 9.01 9.67 -17.43
C ARG A 5 7.88 10.22 -16.55
N HIS A 6 6.75 9.57 -16.57
CA HIS A 6 5.76 9.73 -15.51
C HIS A 6 6.26 9.10 -14.21
N GLY A 7 5.71 9.56 -13.09
CA GLY A 7 5.97 8.95 -11.79
C GLY A 7 5.50 7.49 -11.75
N ILE A 8 6.02 6.75 -10.78
CA ILE A 8 5.68 5.35 -10.53
C ILE A 8 4.77 5.29 -9.31
N LEU A 9 3.69 4.53 -9.40
CA LEU A 9 2.78 4.25 -8.31
C LEU A 9 3.20 2.93 -7.65
N PHE A 10 4.01 3.00 -6.61
CA PHE A 10 4.38 1.84 -5.80
C PHE A 10 3.28 1.54 -4.79
N VAL A 11 2.62 0.41 -4.97
CA VAL A 11 1.60 -0.12 -4.05
C VAL A 11 2.21 -1.28 -3.29
N ILE A 12 2.33 -1.15 -1.97
CA ILE A 12 2.80 -2.23 -1.11
C ILE A 12 1.61 -2.79 -0.35
N SER A 13 1.40 -4.09 -0.49
CA SER A 13 0.38 -4.83 0.24
C SER A 13 0.97 -6.09 0.87
N ALA A 14 0.27 -6.64 1.84
CA ALA A 14 0.68 -7.84 2.55
C ALA A 14 -0.52 -8.46 3.28
N PRO A 15 -0.48 -9.74 3.61
CA PRO A 15 -1.43 -10.33 4.53
C PRO A 15 -1.38 -9.66 5.91
N SER A 16 -2.51 -9.70 6.60
CA SER A 16 -2.61 -9.16 7.97
C SER A 16 -1.52 -9.75 8.87
N GLY A 17 -0.70 -8.88 9.46
CA GLY A 17 0.37 -9.30 10.39
C GLY A 17 1.72 -9.62 9.75
N ALA A 18 1.88 -9.58 8.43
CA ALA A 18 3.13 -9.96 7.73
C ALA A 18 4.31 -8.99 7.92
N GLY A 19 4.14 -7.83 8.58
CA GLY A 19 5.23 -6.90 8.86
C GLY A 19 5.35 -5.71 7.88
N LYS A 20 4.40 -5.54 6.96
CA LYS A 20 4.35 -4.46 5.96
C LYS A 20 4.68 -3.08 6.54
N THR A 21 4.05 -2.71 7.64
CA THR A 21 4.20 -1.39 8.27
C THR A 21 5.66 -1.05 8.60
N THR A 22 6.44 -2.02 9.07
CA THR A 22 7.85 -1.82 9.42
C THR A 22 8.69 -1.50 8.18
N VAL A 23 8.47 -2.23 7.09
CA VAL A 23 9.16 -2.02 5.81
C VAL A 23 8.78 -0.66 5.22
N VAL A 24 7.48 -0.34 5.20
CA VAL A 24 6.99 0.95 4.67
C VAL A 24 7.51 2.14 5.47
N GLN A 25 7.53 2.05 6.80
CA GLN A 25 8.11 3.11 7.64
C GLN A 25 9.61 3.31 7.38
N ALA A 26 10.36 2.23 7.18
CA ALA A 26 11.78 2.31 6.83
C ALA A 26 11.99 2.92 5.43
N LEU A 27 11.12 2.60 4.47
CA LEU A 27 11.13 3.23 3.14
C LEU A 27 10.85 4.73 3.23
N ARG A 28 9.82 5.14 3.97
CA ARG A 28 9.44 6.56 4.14
C ARG A 28 10.56 7.42 4.69
N LYS A 29 11.42 6.86 5.55
CA LYS A 29 12.57 7.58 6.13
C LYS A 29 13.71 7.86 5.14
N THR A 30 13.79 7.12 4.06
CA THR A 30 14.99 7.09 3.18
C THR A 30 14.68 7.25 1.71
N GLY A 31 13.41 7.34 1.32
CA GLY A 31 13.00 7.38 -0.09
C GLY A 31 12.65 8.78 -0.58
N ASN A 32 12.97 9.04 -1.86
CA ASN A 32 12.55 10.22 -2.59
C ASN A 32 11.23 9.97 -3.33
N PHE A 33 10.15 9.75 -2.60
CA PHE A 33 8.82 9.58 -3.15
C PHE A 33 7.79 10.35 -2.33
N PHE A 34 6.70 10.71 -2.97
CA PHE A 34 5.55 11.25 -2.28
C PHE A 34 4.83 10.12 -1.53
N SER A 35 4.65 10.27 -0.24
CA SER A 35 3.83 9.34 0.56
C SER A 35 2.42 9.91 0.65
N SER A 36 1.48 9.26 -0.03
CA SER A 36 0.08 9.66 0.07
C SER A 36 -0.43 9.42 1.49
N VAL A 37 -1.05 10.46 2.07
CA VAL A 37 -1.74 10.35 3.36
C VAL A 37 -3.16 9.88 3.07
N SER A 38 -3.52 8.71 3.59
CA SER A 38 -4.86 8.14 3.41
C SER A 38 -5.89 8.84 4.31
N CYS A 39 -7.15 8.85 3.86
CA CYS A 39 -8.30 9.24 4.69
C CYS A 39 -8.79 8.05 5.50
N THR A 40 -9.34 8.30 6.69
CA THR A 40 -10.04 7.29 7.50
C THR A 40 -11.14 7.90 8.34
N THR A 41 -12.19 7.11 8.62
CA THR A 41 -13.25 7.47 9.57
C THR A 41 -12.96 7.01 10.99
N ARG A 42 -11.91 6.21 11.18
CA ARG A 42 -11.44 5.77 12.48
C ARG A 42 -10.91 6.96 13.30
N ALA A 43 -11.22 6.98 14.56
CA ALA A 43 -10.63 7.97 15.47
C ALA A 43 -9.10 7.82 15.57
N PRO A 44 -8.35 8.92 15.76
CA PRO A 44 -6.91 8.88 16.00
C PRO A 44 -6.55 7.98 17.19
N ARG A 45 -5.42 7.30 17.12
CA ARG A 45 -4.86 6.48 18.20
C ARG A 45 -3.58 7.10 18.73
N GLY A 46 -3.45 7.19 20.05
CA GLY A 46 -2.24 7.72 20.68
C GLY A 46 -1.84 9.09 20.09
N ASP A 47 -0.61 9.17 19.58
CA ASP A 47 -0.03 10.40 19.04
C ASP A 47 -0.27 10.59 17.53
N GLU A 48 -1.26 9.89 16.96
CA GLU A 48 -1.61 10.08 15.55
C GLU A 48 -2.11 11.51 15.29
N THR A 49 -1.56 12.15 14.25
CA THR A 49 -1.84 13.56 13.90
C THR A 49 -2.50 13.61 12.52
N ASP A 50 -3.56 14.43 12.42
CA ASP A 50 -4.25 14.71 11.17
C ASP A 50 -3.31 15.31 10.11
N GLY A 51 -3.51 14.90 8.86
CA GLY A 51 -2.67 15.32 7.73
C GLY A 51 -1.26 14.72 7.70
N THR A 52 -0.85 13.98 8.73
CA THR A 52 0.47 13.31 8.81
C THR A 52 0.34 11.80 8.75
N HIS A 53 -0.47 11.23 9.61
CA HIS A 53 -0.71 9.78 9.67
C HIS A 53 -1.90 9.38 8.82
N TYR A 54 -3.00 10.12 8.96
CA TYR A 54 -4.23 10.04 8.19
C TYR A 54 -4.85 11.43 8.08
N HIS A 55 -5.77 11.59 7.10
CA HIS A 55 -6.82 12.59 7.14
C HIS A 55 -8.00 11.97 7.87
N PHE A 56 -8.25 12.39 9.11
CA PHE A 56 -9.35 11.86 9.93
C PHE A 56 -10.65 12.57 9.54
N LEU A 57 -11.55 11.83 8.90
CA LEU A 57 -12.82 12.35 8.39
C LEU A 57 -13.99 11.84 9.22
N SER A 58 -15.08 12.60 9.26
CA SER A 58 -16.36 12.05 9.70
C SER A 58 -16.87 11.01 8.67
N HIS A 59 -17.77 10.11 9.10
CA HIS A 59 -18.43 9.18 8.18
C HIS A 59 -19.15 9.94 7.04
N ALA A 60 -19.83 11.05 7.37
CA ALA A 60 -20.55 11.86 6.40
C ALA A 60 -19.60 12.48 5.34
N ASP A 61 -18.46 13.05 5.77
CA ASP A 61 -17.48 13.64 4.86
C ASP A 61 -16.82 12.57 3.97
N PHE A 62 -16.56 11.38 4.53
CA PHE A 62 -16.01 10.27 3.75
C PHE A 62 -17.00 9.83 2.65
N LEU A 63 -18.27 9.65 3.00
CA LEU A 63 -19.31 9.26 2.04
C LEU A 63 -19.53 10.32 0.97
N ALA A 64 -19.52 11.61 1.32
CA ALA A 64 -19.60 12.70 0.34
C ALA A 64 -18.44 12.64 -0.67
N LYS A 65 -17.20 12.39 -0.20
CA LYS A 65 -16.03 12.19 -1.08
C LYS A 65 -16.15 10.95 -1.95
N LEU A 66 -16.75 9.87 -1.42
CA LEU A 66 -16.99 8.64 -2.18
C LEU A 66 -17.98 8.90 -3.33
N GLU A 67 -19.08 9.60 -3.07
CA GLU A 67 -20.06 10.01 -4.09
C GLU A 67 -19.43 10.92 -5.15
N ALA A 68 -18.53 11.83 -4.75
CA ALA A 68 -17.77 12.70 -5.64
C ALA A 68 -16.70 11.97 -6.46
N ARG A 69 -16.45 10.67 -6.19
CA ARG A 69 -15.38 9.86 -6.79
C ARG A 69 -13.97 10.41 -6.54
N ASP A 70 -13.79 11.05 -5.38
CA ASP A 70 -12.52 11.64 -4.97
C ASP A 70 -11.45 10.59 -4.60
N PHE A 71 -11.83 9.34 -4.35
CA PHE A 71 -10.91 8.29 -3.99
C PHE A 71 -10.37 7.53 -5.21
N LEU A 72 -9.07 7.24 -5.18
CA LEU A 72 -8.40 6.32 -6.08
C LEU A 72 -8.78 4.86 -5.77
N GLU A 73 -8.79 4.56 -4.49
CA GLU A 73 -9.27 3.30 -3.90
C GLU A 73 -9.89 3.59 -2.52
N HIS A 74 -10.75 2.71 -2.07
CA HIS A 74 -11.28 2.72 -0.71
C HIS A 74 -11.62 1.31 -0.26
N ALA A 75 -11.62 1.08 1.05
CA ALA A 75 -12.02 -0.17 1.67
C ALA A 75 -12.70 0.09 3.02
N GLN A 76 -13.54 -0.83 3.44
CA GLN A 76 -14.07 -0.86 4.80
C GLN A 76 -13.37 -1.97 5.59
N VAL A 77 -12.70 -1.59 6.69
CA VAL A 77 -11.92 -2.51 7.52
C VAL A 77 -12.37 -2.35 8.96
N HIS A 78 -12.87 -3.42 9.56
CA HIS A 78 -13.35 -3.44 10.95
C HIS A 78 -14.39 -2.36 11.30
N GLY A 79 -15.24 -1.99 10.33
CA GLY A 79 -16.31 -1.00 10.52
C GLY A 79 -15.92 0.43 10.14
N ASP A 80 -14.63 0.74 10.01
CA ASP A 80 -14.13 2.04 9.57
C ASP A 80 -13.82 2.05 8.07
N TYR A 81 -13.95 3.21 7.45
CA TYR A 81 -13.54 3.43 6.07
C TYR A 81 -12.10 3.92 6.00
N TYR A 82 -11.42 3.50 4.94
CA TYR A 82 -10.09 3.95 4.55
C TYR A 82 -10.10 4.26 3.06
N GLY A 83 -9.33 5.26 2.61
CA GLY A 83 -9.25 5.57 1.18
C GLY A 83 -8.10 6.51 0.85
N THR A 84 -7.60 6.38 -0.37
CA THR A 84 -6.54 7.20 -0.91
C THR A 84 -7.12 8.23 -1.88
N LEU A 85 -6.84 9.51 -1.66
CA LEU A 85 -7.32 10.57 -2.53
C LEU A 85 -6.72 10.45 -3.95
N ARG A 86 -7.58 10.56 -4.95
CA ARG A 86 -7.22 10.41 -6.38
C ARG A 86 -6.37 11.55 -6.88
N GLU A 87 -6.79 12.80 -6.65
CA GLU A 87 -6.17 13.96 -7.25
C GLU A 87 -4.68 14.14 -6.87
N PRO A 88 -4.28 14.10 -5.58
CA PRO A 88 -2.87 14.19 -5.21
C PRO A 88 -2.00 13.11 -5.85
N VAL A 89 -2.53 11.89 -6.01
CA VAL A 89 -1.81 10.80 -6.67
C VAL A 89 -1.63 11.11 -8.16
N LEU A 90 -2.70 11.42 -8.89
CA LEU A 90 -2.62 11.68 -10.32
C LEU A 90 -1.75 12.90 -10.68
N SER A 91 -1.86 13.97 -9.90
CA SER A 91 -1.05 15.18 -10.09
C SER A 91 0.43 14.89 -9.94
N ASN A 92 0.84 14.20 -8.88
CA ASN A 92 2.23 13.83 -8.65
C ASN A 92 2.77 12.89 -9.74
N LEU A 93 1.99 11.87 -10.15
CA LEU A 93 2.38 10.96 -11.23
C LEU A 93 2.65 11.69 -12.55
N LYS A 94 1.78 12.64 -12.93
CA LYS A 94 1.96 13.46 -14.14
C LYS A 94 3.24 14.31 -14.08
N ASN A 95 3.60 14.77 -12.88
CA ASN A 95 4.80 15.57 -12.64
C ASN A 95 6.09 14.73 -12.51
N GLY A 96 6.02 13.41 -12.75
CA GLY A 96 7.18 12.52 -12.69
C GLY A 96 7.61 12.15 -11.27
N VAL A 97 6.78 12.44 -10.26
CA VAL A 97 7.03 12.13 -8.85
C VAL A 97 6.56 10.70 -8.56
N ASP A 98 7.45 9.89 -8.01
CA ASP A 98 7.13 8.54 -7.57
C ASP A 98 6.30 8.58 -6.28
N ILE A 99 5.34 7.68 -6.16
CA ILE A 99 4.39 7.63 -5.04
C ILE A 99 4.48 6.28 -4.36
N LEU A 100 4.43 6.28 -3.04
CA LEU A 100 4.31 5.08 -2.22
C LEU A 100 2.97 5.06 -1.51
N ILE A 101 2.19 4.01 -1.76
CA ILE A 101 0.92 3.73 -1.08
C ILE A 101 1.03 2.41 -0.30
N ASP A 102 0.59 2.45 0.95
CA ASP A 102 0.51 1.32 1.87
C ASP A 102 -0.96 0.99 2.14
N ILE A 103 -1.47 -0.04 1.47
CA ILE A 103 -2.89 -0.43 1.52
C ILE A 103 -3.07 -1.93 1.72
N ASP A 104 -4.29 -2.35 1.99
CA ASP A 104 -4.66 -3.76 2.08
C ASP A 104 -4.82 -4.41 0.69
N THR A 105 -5.14 -5.68 0.67
CA THR A 105 -5.31 -6.45 -0.57
C THR A 105 -6.51 -5.99 -1.39
N GLN A 106 -7.59 -5.49 -0.75
CA GLN A 106 -8.78 -5.00 -1.43
C GLN A 106 -8.49 -3.68 -2.16
N GLY A 107 -7.83 -2.73 -1.47
CA GLY A 107 -7.40 -1.48 -2.07
C GLY A 107 -6.42 -1.70 -3.23
N ALA A 108 -5.47 -2.64 -3.07
CA ALA A 108 -4.55 -3.02 -4.14
C ALA A 108 -5.28 -3.60 -5.37
N ALA A 109 -6.28 -4.45 -5.16
CA ALA A 109 -7.11 -4.98 -6.25
C ALA A 109 -7.89 -3.86 -6.96
N THR A 110 -8.45 -2.89 -6.21
CA THR A 110 -9.15 -1.73 -6.78
C THR A 110 -8.21 -0.91 -7.68
N ILE A 111 -6.98 -0.62 -7.23
CA ILE A 111 -6.00 0.12 -8.04
C ILE A 111 -5.59 -0.67 -9.29
N ARG A 112 -5.36 -1.98 -9.15
CA ARG A 112 -4.99 -2.86 -10.26
C ARG A 112 -6.06 -2.91 -11.36
N ASN A 113 -7.33 -2.88 -10.97
CA ASN A 113 -8.48 -2.89 -11.86
C ASN A 113 -8.93 -1.49 -12.30
N SER A 114 -8.15 -0.45 -12.03
CA SER A 114 -8.48 0.92 -12.43
C SER A 114 -8.52 1.06 -13.95
N ASP A 115 -9.54 1.74 -14.46
CA ASP A 115 -9.66 2.11 -15.88
C ASP A 115 -8.83 3.35 -16.23
N ASP A 116 -8.29 4.07 -15.24
CA ASP A 116 -7.48 5.26 -15.46
C ASP A 116 -6.13 4.88 -16.12
N PRO A 117 -5.86 5.39 -17.34
CA PRO A 117 -4.66 5.01 -18.08
C PRO A 117 -3.36 5.42 -17.39
N ILE A 118 -3.36 6.52 -16.61
CA ILE A 118 -2.19 6.98 -15.86
C ILE A 118 -1.88 6.00 -14.74
N VAL A 119 -2.90 5.58 -13.99
CA VAL A 119 -2.77 4.59 -12.92
C VAL A 119 -2.24 3.28 -13.47
N ARG A 120 -2.83 2.76 -14.54
CA ARG A 120 -2.42 1.49 -15.18
C ARG A 120 -0.98 1.51 -15.67
N GLN A 121 -0.55 2.63 -16.27
CA GLN A 121 0.83 2.81 -16.74
C GLN A 121 1.83 2.94 -15.58
N ALA A 122 1.42 3.65 -14.51
CA ALA A 122 2.28 3.96 -13.37
C ALA A 122 2.44 2.79 -12.40
N LEU A 123 1.47 1.88 -12.32
CA LEU A 123 1.39 0.86 -11.28
C LEU A 123 2.60 -0.09 -11.25
N ALA A 124 3.14 -0.27 -10.05
CA ALA A 124 4.10 -1.29 -9.66
C ALA A 124 3.69 -1.81 -8.28
N ASP A 125 2.93 -2.90 -8.24
CA ASP A 125 2.41 -3.46 -7.01
C ASP A 125 3.30 -4.59 -6.50
N VAL A 126 3.54 -4.57 -5.19
CA VAL A 126 4.42 -5.48 -4.45
C VAL A 126 3.64 -6.13 -3.33
N PHE A 127 3.67 -7.44 -3.27
CA PHE A 127 3.10 -8.23 -2.20
C PHE A 127 4.22 -8.77 -1.30
N ILE A 128 4.20 -8.41 -0.02
CA ILE A 128 5.13 -8.96 0.98
C ILE A 128 4.42 -10.09 1.71
N MET A 129 4.87 -11.31 1.51
CA MET A 129 4.23 -12.52 1.98
C MET A 129 5.13 -13.27 2.96
N PRO A 130 4.64 -13.71 4.13
CA PRO A 130 5.41 -14.61 4.98
C PRO A 130 5.70 -15.94 4.22
N PRO A 131 6.76 -16.67 4.54
CA PRO A 131 7.08 -17.93 3.86
C PRO A 131 5.97 -18.98 4.04
N ASP A 132 5.32 -18.97 5.19
CA ASP A 132 4.20 -19.84 5.52
C ASP A 132 3.33 -19.26 6.63
N ILE A 133 2.21 -19.93 6.93
CA ILE A 133 1.24 -19.50 7.94
C ILE A 133 1.79 -19.66 9.36
N GLU A 134 2.69 -20.59 9.60
CA GLU A 134 3.28 -20.84 10.91
C GLU A 134 4.25 -19.72 11.29
N GLU A 135 5.03 -19.21 10.35
CA GLU A 135 5.86 -18.02 10.57
C GLU A 135 4.98 -16.80 10.91
N LEU A 136 3.85 -16.64 10.24
CA LEU A 136 2.90 -15.56 10.57
C LEU A 136 2.33 -15.73 11.98
N ARG A 137 1.94 -16.95 12.37
CA ARG A 137 1.49 -17.28 13.72
C ARG A 137 2.53 -16.88 14.76
N ARG A 138 3.79 -17.27 14.52
CA ARG A 138 4.91 -16.94 15.40
C ARG A 138 5.10 -15.41 15.56
N ARG A 139 4.98 -14.65 14.46
CA ARG A 139 5.08 -13.18 14.48
C ARG A 139 3.93 -12.54 15.28
N LEU A 140 2.70 -13.00 15.09
CA LEU A 140 1.53 -12.51 15.84
C LEU A 140 1.65 -12.80 17.35
N MET A 141 2.03 -14.03 17.70
CA MET A 141 2.25 -14.43 19.11
C MET A 141 3.35 -13.60 19.77
N LYS A 142 4.45 -13.34 19.06
CA LYS A 142 5.58 -12.54 19.59
C LYS A 142 5.18 -11.09 19.91
N ARG A 143 4.18 -10.53 19.21
CA ARG A 143 3.68 -9.16 19.49
C ARG A 143 2.98 -9.08 20.85
N GLY A 144 2.33 -10.14 21.31
CA GLY A 144 1.70 -10.22 22.62
C GLY A 144 0.52 -9.27 22.83
N THR A 145 -0.01 -8.66 21.78
CA THR A 145 -1.10 -7.67 21.85
C THR A 145 -2.49 -8.26 21.59
N GLU A 146 -2.55 -9.54 21.22
CA GLU A 146 -3.76 -10.19 20.75
C GLU A 146 -4.10 -11.44 21.57
N THR A 147 -5.39 -11.69 21.73
CA THR A 147 -5.88 -12.94 22.33
C THR A 147 -5.70 -14.10 21.35
N ALA A 148 -5.71 -15.35 21.84
CA ALA A 148 -5.63 -16.55 21.00
C ALA A 148 -6.72 -16.55 19.91
N GLN A 149 -7.96 -16.16 20.25
CA GLN A 149 -9.06 -16.09 19.31
C GLN A 149 -8.84 -15.05 18.19
N GLN A 150 -8.27 -13.91 18.55
CA GLN A 150 -7.91 -12.87 17.57
C GLN A 150 -6.80 -13.35 16.63
N ILE A 151 -5.80 -14.07 17.14
CA ILE A 151 -4.74 -14.68 16.33
C ILE A 151 -5.34 -15.65 15.31
N GLU A 152 -6.19 -16.58 15.74
CA GLU A 152 -6.83 -17.55 14.82
C GLU A 152 -7.66 -16.85 13.73
N SER A 153 -8.45 -15.84 14.10
CA SER A 153 -9.21 -15.05 13.12
C SER A 153 -8.31 -14.35 12.10
N ARG A 154 -7.18 -13.79 12.56
CA ARG A 154 -6.20 -13.14 11.67
C ARG A 154 -5.51 -14.13 10.75
N LEU A 155 -5.14 -15.31 11.26
CA LEU A 155 -4.53 -16.36 10.46
C LEU A 155 -5.47 -16.87 9.37
N ALA A 156 -6.75 -17.05 9.70
CA ALA A 156 -7.77 -17.45 8.72
C ALA A 156 -7.95 -16.40 7.61
N THR A 157 -7.86 -15.11 7.94
CA THR A 157 -7.89 -14.02 6.96
C THR A 157 -6.62 -14.02 6.12
N ALA A 158 -5.47 -14.08 6.78
CA ALA A 158 -4.16 -14.05 6.11
C ALA A 158 -3.96 -15.23 5.15
N ALA A 159 -4.46 -16.43 5.48
CA ALA A 159 -4.38 -17.58 4.60
C ALA A 159 -5.08 -17.32 3.25
N ARG A 160 -6.26 -16.68 3.29
CA ARG A 160 -6.97 -16.27 2.06
C ARG A 160 -6.26 -15.15 1.31
N GLU A 161 -5.71 -14.17 2.05
CA GLU A 161 -4.96 -13.07 1.44
C GLU A 161 -3.65 -13.55 0.81
N MET A 162 -3.01 -14.56 1.39
CA MET A 162 -1.79 -15.16 0.82
C MET A 162 -2.02 -15.78 -0.56
N GLU A 163 -3.21 -16.28 -0.87
CA GLU A 163 -3.52 -16.85 -2.19
C GLU A 163 -3.49 -15.80 -3.31
N LEU A 164 -3.64 -14.50 -2.96
CA LEU A 164 -3.68 -13.39 -3.91
C LEU A 164 -2.30 -13.00 -4.47
N TRP A 165 -1.21 -13.61 -4.01
CA TRP A 165 0.14 -13.24 -4.43
C TRP A 165 0.36 -13.27 -5.95
N ARG A 166 -0.35 -14.15 -6.66
CA ARG A 166 -0.25 -14.29 -8.13
C ARG A 166 -0.80 -13.11 -8.91
N ASP A 167 -1.65 -12.30 -8.28
CA ASP A 167 -2.25 -11.12 -8.91
C ASP A 167 -1.30 -9.94 -8.93
N TYR A 168 -0.25 -9.97 -8.09
CA TYR A 168 0.72 -8.90 -7.97
C TYR A 168 1.85 -9.05 -8.98
N ARG A 169 2.37 -7.91 -9.40
CA ARG A 169 3.52 -7.86 -10.31
C ARG A 169 4.80 -8.40 -9.66
N TYR A 170 4.95 -8.14 -8.36
CA TYR A 170 6.09 -8.60 -7.58
C TYR A 170 5.63 -9.24 -6.29
N THR A 171 6.24 -10.37 -5.93
CA THR A 171 6.05 -11.00 -4.63
C THR A 171 7.40 -11.16 -3.94
N ILE A 172 7.48 -10.65 -2.72
CA ILE A 172 8.65 -10.80 -1.86
C ILE A 172 8.28 -11.77 -0.74
N VAL A 173 8.94 -12.92 -0.71
CA VAL A 173 8.83 -13.84 0.44
C VAL A 173 9.63 -13.22 1.58
N SER A 174 8.93 -12.83 2.64
CA SER A 174 9.48 -12.05 3.74
C SER A 174 10.47 -12.86 4.58
N GLY A 175 11.66 -12.32 4.74
CA GLY A 175 12.70 -12.79 5.65
C GLY A 175 12.86 -11.84 6.83
N SER A 176 14.07 -11.30 6.99
CA SER A 176 14.32 -10.18 7.91
C SER A 176 13.83 -8.85 7.33
N VAL A 177 13.60 -7.85 8.21
CA VAL A 177 13.20 -6.51 7.78
C VAL A 177 14.21 -5.88 6.82
N ASP A 178 15.50 -6.11 7.04
CA ASP A 178 16.56 -5.54 6.19
C ASP A 178 16.57 -6.19 4.80
N GLU A 179 16.35 -7.50 4.71
CA GLU A 179 16.20 -8.21 3.44
C GLU A 179 14.96 -7.75 2.68
N ASP A 180 13.82 -7.66 3.36
CA ASP A 180 12.58 -7.17 2.76
C ASP A 180 12.75 -5.76 2.21
N LEU A 181 13.36 -4.86 3.00
CA LEU A 181 13.64 -3.49 2.60
C LEU A 181 14.58 -3.43 1.38
N LYS A 182 15.64 -4.24 1.38
CA LYS A 182 16.55 -4.36 0.23
C LYS A 182 15.82 -4.84 -1.02
N ASN A 183 14.99 -5.87 -0.90
CA ASN A 183 14.26 -6.45 -2.01
C ASN A 183 13.23 -5.47 -2.59
N VAL A 184 12.48 -4.76 -1.73
CA VAL A 184 11.56 -3.70 -2.19
C VAL A 184 12.32 -2.59 -2.93
N ARG A 185 13.46 -2.13 -2.40
CA ARG A 185 14.29 -1.12 -3.07
C ARG A 185 14.82 -1.58 -4.42
N ASN A 186 15.20 -2.86 -4.55
CA ASN A 186 15.63 -3.43 -5.82
C ASN A 186 14.49 -3.38 -6.86
N VAL A 187 13.26 -3.75 -6.46
CA VAL A 187 12.07 -3.64 -7.30
C VAL A 187 11.83 -2.19 -7.70
N MET A 188 11.85 -1.26 -6.73
CA MET A 188 11.65 0.17 -7.00
C MET A 188 12.69 0.70 -7.98
N SER A 189 13.95 0.33 -7.80
CA SER A 189 15.04 0.71 -8.71
C SER A 189 14.83 0.13 -10.12
N ALA A 190 14.52 -1.15 -10.23
CA ALA A 190 14.29 -1.80 -11.53
C ALA A 190 13.13 -1.14 -12.30
N GLU A 191 12.05 -0.77 -11.62
CA GLU A 191 10.89 -0.10 -12.23
C GLU A 191 11.24 1.26 -12.86
N THR A 192 12.25 1.96 -12.35
CA THR A 192 12.69 3.24 -12.93
C THR A 192 13.37 3.09 -14.29
N PHE A 193 13.89 1.91 -14.60
CA PHE A 193 14.62 1.63 -15.86
C PHE A 193 13.74 1.02 -16.95
N LEU A 194 12.46 0.79 -16.69
CA LEU A 194 11.56 0.22 -17.70
C LEU A 194 11.34 1.18 -18.87
N SER A 195 11.75 0.79 -20.07
CA SER A 195 11.66 1.61 -21.29
C SER A 195 10.24 2.09 -21.57
N ARG A 196 9.22 1.29 -21.28
CA ARG A 196 7.80 1.66 -21.46
C ARG A 196 7.35 2.84 -20.59
N ARG A 197 8.13 3.25 -19.58
CA ARG A 197 7.86 4.40 -18.73
C ARG A 197 8.48 5.69 -19.26
N LEU A 198 9.32 5.58 -20.27
CA LEU A 198 10.03 6.72 -20.85
C LEU A 198 9.17 7.34 -21.95
N THR A 199 9.18 8.67 -21.99
CA THR A 199 8.57 9.46 -23.07
C THR A 199 9.65 10.34 -23.69
N LEU A 200 9.65 10.37 -25.02
CA LEU A 200 10.57 11.19 -25.82
C LEU A 200 9.86 12.47 -26.25
N HIS A 201 10.47 13.61 -25.99
CA HIS A 201 9.98 14.94 -26.37
C HIS A 201 10.93 15.62 -27.36
#